data_628ab31feb1981954f2af5e6af8159d5
#
_entry.id   628ab31feb1981954f2af5e6af8159d5
#
_cell.length_a   1.000
_cell.length_b   1.000
_cell.length_c   1.000
_cell.angle_alpha   90.00
_cell.angle_beta   90.00
_cell.angle_gamma   90.00
#
_symmetry.space_group_name_H-M   'P 1'
#
loop_
_entity.id
_entity.type
_entity.pdbx_description
1 polymer ?
#
loop_
_entity_poly.entity_id
_entity_poly.type
_entity_poly.pdbx_seq_one_letter_code
_entity_poly.pdbx_strand_id
1 'polypeptide(L)'
;VLIIACPCALGLATPTALMVGTGRGAQLGILIKGPEVLETTRRVDTIVLDKTGTVTTGRMTLQTTHTTDTTTETEVLRIAGALENASEHPIAQAVATAATDTTGPLPTPEDFTNAPGLGVQGIVEGHAVLVGRPRLIAGAGISLPPSLSRALEEDEAHGRTAVVVAWDGEARGVFGVADAVKDSSAAAVAELRALGLEPILLTGDNRAVAEAVAREVGIDTVHAEVLPEDKVDVVKRLQAEGRVVAMVGDGVNDAAALATASLGLAMGTGTDAAIEASDLTLVRGDLKVTGDAIRLSRRTLATIRGNLFWAFGYNVAALPLAASGLLNPMIAGAAMAFSSVFVVTNSLRLRAFT
;
A
#
# COMPACT_ATOMS: atom_id res chain seq x y z
N VAL A 1 46.19 -21.18 -22.15
CA VAL A 1 45.82 -20.48 -20.90
C VAL A 1 45.06 -19.18 -21.17
N LEU A 2 45.57 -18.27 -22.02
CA LEU A 2 44.96 -16.97 -22.29
C LEU A 2 43.52 -17.07 -22.87
N ILE A 3 43.25 -18.09 -23.72
CA ILE A 3 41.90 -18.29 -24.31
C ILE A 3 40.87 -18.60 -23.22
N ILE A 4 41.19 -19.43 -22.25
CA ILE A 4 40.27 -19.80 -21.17
C ILE A 4 40.12 -18.70 -20.12
N ALA A 5 41.10 -17.80 -20.02
CA ALA A 5 41.04 -16.66 -19.10
C ALA A 5 40.10 -15.55 -19.61
N CYS A 6 39.48 -15.66 -20.79
CA CYS A 6 38.50 -14.71 -21.29
C CYS A 6 37.13 -14.93 -20.58
N PRO A 7 36.69 -14.05 -19.67
CA PRO A 7 35.50 -14.27 -18.86
C PRO A 7 34.21 -13.79 -19.57
N CYS A 8 33.99 -14.21 -20.84
CA CYS A 8 32.85 -13.75 -21.64
C CYS A 8 31.51 -13.97 -20.95
N ALA A 9 31.30 -15.15 -20.31
CA ALA A 9 30.10 -15.46 -19.56
C ALA A 9 29.95 -14.58 -18.30
N LEU A 10 31.06 -14.14 -17.71
CA LEU A 10 31.07 -13.25 -16.56
C LEU A 10 30.48 -11.88 -16.88
N GLY A 11 30.88 -11.33 -18.06
CA GLY A 11 30.35 -10.05 -18.55
C GLY A 11 28.84 -10.08 -18.88
N LEU A 12 28.28 -11.28 -19.14
CA LEU A 12 26.85 -11.47 -19.42
C LEU A 12 26.03 -11.83 -18.16
N ALA A 13 26.67 -12.33 -17.09
CA ALA A 13 26.01 -12.94 -15.93
C ALA A 13 25.03 -11.98 -15.22
N THR A 14 25.47 -10.77 -14.95
CA THR A 14 24.67 -9.74 -14.28
C THR A 14 23.69 -9.05 -15.21
N PRO A 15 24.12 -8.45 -16.36
CA PRO A 15 23.22 -7.64 -17.18
C PRO A 15 22.07 -8.44 -17.79
N THR A 16 22.30 -9.70 -18.19
CA THR A 16 21.23 -10.52 -18.76
C THR A 16 20.16 -10.86 -17.74
N ALA A 17 20.55 -11.30 -16.54
CA ALA A 17 19.59 -11.62 -15.47
C ALA A 17 18.86 -10.36 -15.00
N LEU A 18 19.56 -9.23 -14.89
CA LEU A 18 18.95 -7.95 -14.51
C LEU A 18 17.91 -7.52 -15.56
N MET A 19 18.25 -7.52 -16.84
CA MET A 19 17.35 -7.13 -17.92
C MET A 19 16.09 -8.01 -17.97
N VAL A 20 16.23 -9.32 -17.82
CA VAL A 20 15.10 -10.26 -17.82
C VAL A 20 14.26 -10.07 -16.55
N GLY A 21 14.89 -9.93 -15.38
CA GLY A 21 14.22 -9.73 -14.11
C GLY A 21 13.45 -8.42 -14.05
N THR A 22 14.07 -7.28 -14.41
CA THR A 22 13.39 -5.98 -14.45
C THR A 22 12.30 -5.93 -15.52
N GLY A 23 12.53 -6.53 -16.69
CA GLY A 23 11.51 -6.65 -17.74
C GLY A 23 10.31 -7.48 -17.29
N ARG A 24 10.52 -8.56 -16.51
CA ARG A 24 9.42 -9.32 -15.90
C ARG A 24 8.73 -8.51 -14.81
N GLY A 25 9.48 -7.78 -13.99
CA GLY A 25 8.94 -6.85 -13.00
C GLY A 25 7.98 -5.84 -13.63
N ALA A 26 8.39 -5.18 -14.71
CA ALA A 26 7.57 -4.22 -15.43
C ALA A 26 6.24 -4.84 -15.94
N GLN A 27 6.26 -6.08 -16.44
CA GLN A 27 5.04 -6.81 -16.83
C GLN A 27 4.10 -7.09 -15.66
N LEU A 28 4.65 -7.27 -14.45
CA LEU A 28 3.89 -7.47 -13.21
C LEU A 28 3.45 -6.15 -12.57
N GLY A 29 3.87 -5.01 -13.13
CA GLY A 29 3.60 -3.70 -12.57
C GLY A 29 4.59 -3.28 -11.49
N ILE A 30 5.81 -3.80 -11.52
CA ILE A 30 6.91 -3.48 -10.61
C ILE A 30 8.01 -2.78 -11.39
N LEU A 31 8.25 -1.49 -11.09
CA LEU A 31 9.35 -0.74 -11.68
C LEU A 31 10.51 -0.67 -10.69
N ILE A 32 11.69 -1.13 -11.11
CA ILE A 32 12.90 -1.21 -10.29
C ILE A 32 13.90 -0.16 -10.83
N LYS A 33 14.31 0.80 -9.99
CA LYS A 33 15.19 1.90 -10.43
C LYS A 33 16.63 1.49 -10.71
N GLY A 34 17.13 0.46 -10.02
CA GLY A 34 18.54 0.09 -10.20
C GLY A 34 18.87 -1.31 -9.66
N PRO A 35 20.08 -1.83 -10.00
CA PRO A 35 20.53 -3.15 -9.54
C PRO A 35 20.80 -3.23 -8.04
N GLU A 36 21.17 -2.12 -7.40
CA GLU A 36 21.42 -2.01 -5.93
C GLU A 36 20.16 -2.34 -5.15
N VAL A 37 18.99 -2.02 -5.71
CA VAL A 37 17.68 -2.31 -5.11
C VAL A 37 17.49 -3.82 -4.86
N LEU A 38 18.03 -4.67 -5.76
CA LEU A 38 17.94 -6.12 -5.61
C LEU A 38 18.73 -6.64 -4.39
N GLU A 39 19.90 -6.03 -4.11
CA GLU A 39 20.71 -6.41 -2.95
C GLU A 39 20.05 -5.96 -1.64
N THR A 40 19.56 -4.73 -1.62
CA THR A 40 18.85 -4.18 -0.46
C THR A 40 17.59 -4.97 -0.16
N THR A 41 16.77 -5.27 -1.19
CA THR A 41 15.53 -6.06 -1.05
C THR A 41 15.76 -7.44 -0.41
N ARG A 42 16.92 -8.06 -0.65
CA ARG A 42 17.26 -9.34 -0.02
C ARG A 42 17.48 -9.22 1.49
N ARG A 43 17.99 -8.09 1.94
CA ARG A 43 18.42 -7.85 3.34
C ARG A 43 17.29 -7.33 4.21
N VAL A 44 16.21 -6.82 3.61
CA VAL A 44 15.05 -6.30 4.34
C VAL A 44 14.49 -7.37 5.28
N ASP A 45 14.29 -6.99 6.53
CA ASP A 45 13.69 -7.78 7.61
C ASP A 45 12.43 -7.12 8.20
N THR A 46 12.28 -5.82 8.02
CA THR A 46 11.18 -5.03 8.55
C THR A 46 10.53 -4.22 7.43
N ILE A 47 9.20 -4.20 7.39
CA ILE A 47 8.44 -3.41 6.41
C ILE A 47 7.46 -2.48 7.12
N VAL A 48 7.68 -1.18 6.96
CA VAL A 48 6.80 -0.13 7.47
C VAL A 48 5.79 0.20 6.39
N LEU A 49 4.52 0.09 6.72
CA LEU A 49 3.39 0.33 5.85
C LEU A 49 2.68 1.60 6.29
N ASP A 50 2.60 2.60 5.41
CA ASP A 50 1.66 3.70 5.64
C ASP A 50 0.23 3.19 5.62
N LYS A 51 -0.69 3.82 6.36
CA LYS A 51 -2.09 3.42 6.36
C LYS A 51 -2.81 3.88 5.11
N THR A 52 -2.88 5.20 4.91
CA THR A 52 -3.75 5.85 3.93
C THR A 52 -3.24 5.61 2.50
N GLY A 53 -4.12 5.15 1.59
CA GLY A 53 -3.75 4.87 0.21
C GLY A 53 -2.86 3.63 0.01
N THR A 54 -2.22 3.13 1.08
CA THR A 54 -1.35 1.94 1.06
C THR A 54 -2.09 0.70 1.57
N VAL A 55 -2.38 0.63 2.86
CA VAL A 55 -3.18 -0.45 3.48
C VAL A 55 -4.67 -0.25 3.22
N THR A 56 -5.10 1.01 3.20
CA THR A 56 -6.46 1.43 2.90
C THR A 56 -6.58 2.01 1.49
N THR A 57 -7.79 2.27 1.05
CA THR A 57 -8.07 2.82 -0.29
C THR A 57 -7.66 4.28 -0.46
N GLY A 58 -7.45 5.02 0.65
CA GLY A 58 -7.27 6.46 0.67
C GLY A 58 -8.57 7.24 0.41
N ARG A 59 -9.70 6.55 0.40
CA ARG A 59 -11.01 7.14 0.17
C ARG A 59 -11.95 6.82 1.31
N MET A 60 -12.63 7.85 1.81
CA MET A 60 -13.70 7.66 2.77
C MET A 60 -14.85 6.87 2.15
N THR A 61 -15.39 5.93 2.89
CA THR A 61 -16.58 5.15 2.51
C THR A 61 -17.52 5.03 3.70
N LEU A 62 -18.82 4.97 3.41
CA LEU A 62 -19.83 4.66 4.42
C LEU A 62 -19.71 3.18 4.80
N GLN A 63 -19.46 2.91 6.09
CA GLN A 63 -19.25 1.56 6.62
C GLN A 63 -20.48 1.04 7.37
N THR A 64 -21.15 1.92 8.10
CA THR A 64 -22.32 1.57 8.91
C THR A 64 -23.40 2.63 8.78
N THR A 65 -24.66 2.16 8.82
CA THR A 65 -25.86 2.99 8.89
C THR A 65 -26.71 2.49 10.05
N HIS A 66 -26.93 3.34 11.03
CA HIS A 66 -27.79 3.06 12.17
C HIS A 66 -29.00 4.00 12.12
N THR A 67 -30.20 3.47 12.32
CA THR A 67 -31.44 4.23 12.24
C THR A 67 -32.28 4.06 13.50
N THR A 68 -33.25 4.95 13.71
CA THR A 68 -34.29 4.75 14.69
C THR A 68 -35.36 3.77 14.19
N ASP A 69 -36.17 3.21 15.08
CA ASP A 69 -37.25 2.28 14.72
C ASP A 69 -38.33 2.92 13.80
N THR A 70 -38.35 4.25 13.74
CA THR A 70 -39.36 5.01 12.96
C THR A 70 -38.88 5.40 11.57
N THR A 71 -37.61 5.14 11.22
CA THR A 71 -37.00 5.59 9.96
C THR A 71 -36.25 4.43 9.30
N THR A 72 -36.42 4.26 8.01
CA THR A 72 -35.72 3.21 7.26
C THR A 72 -34.32 3.67 6.87
N GLU A 73 -33.40 2.72 6.72
CA GLU A 73 -32.04 2.99 6.24
C GLU A 73 -32.04 3.70 4.86
N THR A 74 -32.89 3.24 3.95
CA THR A 74 -33.05 3.83 2.60
C THR A 74 -33.48 5.29 2.67
N GLU A 75 -34.38 5.63 3.60
CA GLU A 75 -34.88 7.02 3.77
C GLU A 75 -33.77 7.91 4.35
N VAL A 76 -33.07 7.46 5.40
CA VAL A 76 -31.95 8.21 6.00
C VAL A 76 -30.84 8.43 4.98
N LEU A 77 -30.48 7.41 4.22
CA LEU A 77 -29.48 7.52 3.16
C LEU A 77 -29.92 8.51 2.08
N ARG A 78 -31.16 8.44 1.62
CA ARG A 78 -31.64 9.31 0.56
C ARG A 78 -31.66 10.78 0.97
N ILE A 79 -32.19 11.08 2.16
CA ILE A 79 -32.33 12.47 2.64
C ILE A 79 -30.94 13.05 2.98
N ALA A 80 -30.14 12.32 3.76
CA ALA A 80 -28.80 12.77 4.12
C ALA A 80 -27.85 12.83 2.93
N GLY A 81 -27.89 11.81 2.05
CA GLY A 81 -27.10 11.77 0.82
C GLY A 81 -27.40 12.92 -0.12
N ALA A 82 -28.67 13.30 -0.26
CA ALA A 82 -29.08 14.46 -1.04
C ALA A 82 -28.46 15.76 -0.53
N LEU A 83 -28.48 15.98 0.78
CA LEU A 83 -27.84 17.14 1.39
C LEU A 83 -26.33 17.12 1.23
N GLU A 84 -25.70 15.99 1.50
CA GLU A 84 -24.23 15.79 1.42
C GLU A 84 -23.71 15.87 -0.02
N ASN A 85 -24.54 15.55 -1.03
CA ASN A 85 -24.17 15.67 -2.45
C ASN A 85 -23.85 17.11 -2.89
N ALA A 86 -24.26 18.10 -2.11
CA ALA A 86 -23.92 19.49 -2.34
C ALA A 86 -22.57 19.91 -1.70
N SER A 87 -21.90 18.99 -0.99
CA SER A 87 -20.63 19.23 -0.30
C SER A 87 -19.45 18.52 -0.98
N GLU A 88 -18.31 19.20 -1.08
CA GLU A 88 -17.07 18.61 -1.59
C GLU A 88 -16.25 17.86 -0.51
N HIS A 89 -16.73 17.83 0.72
CA HIS A 89 -16.00 17.19 1.82
C HIS A 89 -15.91 15.66 1.60
N PRO A 90 -14.77 14.98 1.86
CA PRO A 90 -14.62 13.54 1.61
C PRO A 90 -15.66 12.67 2.32
N ILE A 91 -16.06 13.02 3.54
CA ILE A 91 -17.13 12.31 4.28
C ILE A 91 -18.46 12.49 3.56
N ALA A 92 -18.77 13.70 3.10
CA ALA A 92 -19.99 14.01 2.39
C ALA A 92 -20.09 13.21 1.09
N GLN A 93 -19.01 13.17 0.31
CA GLN A 93 -18.93 12.38 -0.92
C GLN A 93 -19.11 10.88 -0.67
N ALA A 94 -18.58 10.36 0.43
CA ALA A 94 -18.77 8.96 0.84
C ALA A 94 -20.25 8.65 1.08
N VAL A 95 -20.95 9.51 1.82
CA VAL A 95 -22.38 9.36 2.10
C VAL A 95 -23.22 9.52 0.84
N ALA A 96 -22.93 10.54 0.02
CA ALA A 96 -23.66 10.79 -1.24
C ALA A 96 -23.49 9.65 -2.25
N THR A 97 -22.27 9.09 -2.35
CA THR A 97 -22.00 7.92 -3.21
C THR A 97 -22.80 6.70 -2.75
N ALA A 98 -22.72 6.35 -1.47
CA ALA A 98 -23.46 5.21 -0.91
C ALA A 98 -24.98 5.39 -1.06
N ALA A 99 -25.47 6.61 -0.87
CA ALA A 99 -26.87 6.94 -1.08
C ALA A 99 -27.29 6.76 -2.54
N THR A 100 -26.51 7.26 -3.50
CA THR A 100 -26.79 7.13 -4.94
C THR A 100 -26.80 5.66 -5.37
N ASP A 101 -25.84 4.86 -4.88
CA ASP A 101 -25.75 3.43 -5.20
C ASP A 101 -26.94 2.64 -4.66
N THR A 102 -27.49 3.05 -3.50
CA THR A 102 -28.59 2.35 -2.83
C THR A 102 -29.97 2.83 -3.30
N THR A 103 -30.14 4.13 -3.50
CA THR A 103 -31.45 4.75 -3.72
C THR A 103 -31.67 5.31 -5.14
N GLY A 104 -30.60 5.33 -5.96
CA GLY A 104 -30.62 5.96 -7.27
C GLY A 104 -30.41 7.48 -7.23
N PRO A 105 -30.89 8.22 -8.23
CA PRO A 105 -30.71 9.67 -8.31
C PRO A 105 -31.23 10.39 -7.07
N LEU A 106 -30.41 11.27 -6.50
CA LEU A 106 -30.70 12.02 -5.29
C LEU A 106 -31.45 13.34 -5.62
N PRO A 107 -32.41 13.77 -4.79
CA PRO A 107 -33.03 15.09 -4.93
C PRO A 107 -32.00 16.20 -4.69
N THR A 108 -32.24 17.36 -5.29
CA THR A 108 -31.42 18.56 -5.08
C THR A 108 -31.81 19.23 -3.77
N PRO A 109 -30.88 19.52 -2.85
CA PRO A 109 -31.23 20.25 -1.64
C PRO A 109 -31.46 21.73 -1.92
N GLU A 110 -32.31 22.36 -1.11
CA GLU A 110 -32.54 23.79 -1.07
C GLU A 110 -31.86 24.39 0.16
N ASP A 111 -31.53 25.67 0.13
CA ASP A 111 -30.93 26.45 1.24
C ASP A 111 -29.73 25.76 1.91
N PHE A 112 -28.87 25.11 1.08
CA PHE A 112 -27.67 24.44 1.56
C PHE A 112 -26.74 25.41 2.24
N THR A 113 -26.29 25.07 3.45
CA THR A 113 -25.31 25.86 4.22
C THR A 113 -24.30 24.91 4.87
N ASN A 114 -23.03 25.23 4.70
CA ASN A 114 -21.95 24.55 5.40
C ASN A 114 -21.69 25.19 6.77
N ALA A 115 -21.70 24.38 7.82
CA ALA A 115 -21.25 24.75 9.17
C ALA A 115 -19.79 24.30 9.36
N PRO A 116 -18.77 25.20 9.19
CA PRO A 116 -17.38 24.81 9.14
C PRO A 116 -16.93 23.96 10.34
N GLY A 117 -16.38 22.77 10.06
CA GLY A 117 -15.88 21.83 11.06
C GLY A 117 -16.97 21.10 11.85
N LEU A 118 -18.25 21.36 11.60
CA LEU A 118 -19.38 20.75 12.30
C LEU A 118 -20.27 19.88 11.41
N GLY A 119 -20.53 20.30 10.14
CA GLY A 119 -21.38 19.57 9.24
C GLY A 119 -22.10 20.46 8.25
N VAL A 120 -23.25 20.03 7.74
CA VAL A 120 -24.06 20.71 6.72
C VAL A 120 -25.54 20.76 7.15
N GLN A 121 -26.26 21.74 6.61
CA GLN A 121 -27.69 21.89 6.81
C GLN A 121 -28.37 22.40 5.55
N GLY A 122 -29.64 22.09 5.36
CA GLY A 122 -30.44 22.52 4.22
C GLY A 122 -31.85 21.92 4.25
N ILE A 123 -32.59 22.11 3.16
CA ILE A 123 -33.93 21.55 2.99
C ILE A 123 -33.87 20.47 1.92
N VAL A 124 -34.36 19.27 2.24
CA VAL A 124 -34.48 18.15 1.30
C VAL A 124 -35.90 17.62 1.34
N GLU A 125 -36.59 17.64 0.21
CA GLU A 125 -37.96 17.18 0.09
C GLU A 125 -38.94 17.81 1.12
N GLY A 126 -38.67 19.07 1.51
CA GLY A 126 -39.47 19.83 2.49
C GLY A 126 -39.09 19.61 3.94
N HIS A 127 -38.10 18.74 4.24
CA HIS A 127 -37.54 18.51 5.58
C HIS A 127 -36.35 19.43 5.86
N ALA A 128 -36.32 20.04 7.06
CA ALA A 128 -35.14 20.78 7.52
C ALA A 128 -34.09 19.81 8.06
N VAL A 129 -33.06 19.53 7.26
CA VAL A 129 -32.08 18.47 7.48
C VAL A 129 -30.77 19.04 8.03
N LEU A 130 -30.20 18.34 9.00
CA LEU A 130 -28.86 18.55 9.54
C LEU A 130 -28.06 17.25 9.45
N VAL A 131 -26.84 17.32 8.91
CA VAL A 131 -25.90 16.18 8.90
C VAL A 131 -24.57 16.66 9.43
N GLY A 132 -24.04 16.00 10.46
CA GLY A 132 -22.75 16.43 11.01
C GLY A 132 -22.41 15.83 12.36
N ARG A 133 -21.43 16.45 13.00
CA ARG A 133 -20.96 16.02 14.34
C ARG A 133 -22.06 16.15 15.39
N PRO A 134 -22.02 15.34 16.48
CA PRO A 134 -22.99 15.43 17.58
C PRO A 134 -23.15 16.86 18.12
N ARG A 135 -22.08 17.66 18.11
CA ARG A 135 -22.10 19.06 18.55
C ARG A 135 -23.01 19.95 17.70
N LEU A 136 -23.10 19.71 16.38
CA LEU A 136 -24.02 20.45 15.49
C LEU A 136 -25.47 20.17 15.91
N ILE A 137 -25.79 18.90 16.10
CA ILE A 137 -27.13 18.41 16.43
C ILE A 137 -27.57 18.91 17.79
N ALA A 138 -26.69 18.83 18.81
CA ALA A 138 -26.91 19.38 20.13
C ALA A 138 -27.09 20.90 20.11
N GLY A 139 -26.34 21.62 19.28
CA GLY A 139 -26.48 23.08 19.07
C GLY A 139 -27.85 23.50 18.52
N ALA A 140 -28.49 22.62 17.77
CA ALA A 140 -29.88 22.79 17.26
C ALA A 140 -30.95 22.37 18.27
N GLY A 141 -30.55 21.96 19.53
CA GLY A 141 -31.47 21.53 20.56
C GLY A 141 -32.02 20.10 20.40
N ILE A 142 -31.41 19.31 19.48
CA ILE A 142 -31.85 17.95 19.20
C ILE A 142 -31.05 16.97 20.07
N SER A 143 -31.77 16.08 20.78
CA SER A 143 -31.17 15.02 21.58
C SER A 143 -31.05 13.70 20.80
N LEU A 144 -29.98 12.97 21.02
CA LEU A 144 -29.84 11.63 20.48
C LEU A 144 -30.60 10.60 21.33
N PRO A 145 -31.44 9.75 20.72
CA PRO A 145 -31.97 8.57 21.37
C PRO A 145 -30.86 7.63 21.89
N PRO A 146 -31.09 6.87 22.99
CA PRO A 146 -30.07 5.97 23.52
C PRO A 146 -29.53 4.93 22.55
N SER A 147 -30.35 4.50 21.58
CA SER A 147 -29.92 3.60 20.50
C SER A 147 -28.87 4.24 19.60
N LEU A 148 -29.09 5.48 19.16
CA LEU A 148 -28.16 6.22 18.32
C LEU A 148 -26.92 6.69 19.09
N SER A 149 -27.04 7.02 20.38
CA SER A 149 -25.87 7.34 21.21
C SER A 149 -24.93 6.15 21.34
N ARG A 150 -25.47 4.94 21.54
CA ARG A 150 -24.70 3.71 21.60
C ARG A 150 -24.04 3.39 20.26
N ALA A 151 -24.76 3.53 19.15
CA ALA A 151 -24.24 3.32 17.81
C ALA A 151 -23.08 4.29 17.48
N LEU A 152 -23.21 5.55 17.89
CA LEU A 152 -22.15 6.56 17.75
C LEU A 152 -20.90 6.16 18.54
N GLU A 153 -21.03 5.79 19.80
CA GLU A 153 -19.92 5.33 20.64
C GLU A 153 -19.26 4.08 20.08
N GLU A 154 -20.05 3.15 19.52
CA GLU A 154 -19.56 1.94 18.89
C GLU A 154 -18.76 2.24 17.61
N ASP A 155 -19.25 3.13 16.74
CA ASP A 155 -18.53 3.54 15.55
C ASP A 155 -17.21 4.24 15.89
N GLU A 156 -17.22 5.16 16.87
CA GLU A 156 -16.00 5.83 17.33
C GLU A 156 -14.99 4.83 17.95
N ALA A 157 -15.47 3.84 18.71
CA ALA A 157 -14.62 2.80 19.28
C ALA A 157 -13.97 1.89 18.22
N HIS A 158 -14.65 1.73 17.06
CA HIS A 158 -14.11 1.02 15.90
C HIS A 158 -13.28 1.91 14.94
N GLY A 159 -13.02 3.16 15.35
CA GLY A 159 -12.21 4.09 14.57
C GLY A 159 -12.91 4.70 13.35
N ARG A 160 -14.24 4.67 13.32
CA ARG A 160 -15.02 5.34 12.30
C ARG A 160 -15.32 6.79 12.73
N THR A 161 -15.44 7.66 11.76
CA THR A 161 -15.99 9.00 12.00
C THR A 161 -17.49 8.91 12.02
N ALA A 162 -18.09 9.09 13.20
CA ALA A 162 -19.53 9.07 13.36
C ALA A 162 -20.16 10.42 12.97
N VAL A 163 -21.16 10.37 12.08
CA VAL A 163 -21.91 11.51 11.56
C VAL A 163 -23.37 11.29 11.87
N VAL A 164 -24.00 12.26 12.56
CA VAL A 164 -25.41 12.19 12.96
C VAL A 164 -26.27 12.85 11.90
N VAL A 165 -27.38 12.21 11.58
CA VAL A 165 -28.43 12.72 10.67
C VAL A 165 -29.66 13.07 11.47
N ALA A 166 -30.18 14.28 11.28
CA ALA A 166 -31.41 14.76 11.92
C ALA A 166 -32.25 15.57 10.95
N TRP A 167 -33.56 15.51 11.10
CA TRP A 167 -34.48 16.40 10.44
C TRP A 167 -35.76 16.58 11.25
N ASP A 168 -36.41 17.73 11.05
CA ASP A 168 -37.65 18.13 11.71
C ASP A 168 -37.57 18.03 13.26
N GLY A 169 -36.38 18.37 13.81
CA GLY A 169 -36.17 18.41 15.27
C GLY A 169 -35.86 17.06 15.91
N GLU A 170 -35.68 15.99 15.15
CA GLU A 170 -35.37 14.65 15.68
C GLU A 170 -34.14 14.04 15.01
N ALA A 171 -33.29 13.37 15.81
CA ALA A 171 -32.19 12.56 15.28
C ALA A 171 -32.75 11.25 14.71
N ARG A 172 -32.40 10.95 13.46
CA ARG A 172 -32.95 9.84 12.67
C ARG A 172 -31.95 8.73 12.41
N GLY A 173 -30.65 9.06 12.36
CA GLY A 173 -29.61 8.06 12.12
C GLY A 173 -28.21 8.51 12.50
N VAL A 174 -27.29 7.54 12.47
CA VAL A 174 -25.85 7.73 12.62
C VAL A 174 -25.19 6.97 11.50
N PHE A 175 -24.26 7.62 10.84
CA PHE A 175 -23.40 7.05 9.82
C PHE A 175 -21.98 6.88 10.36
N GLY A 176 -21.39 5.71 10.22
CA GLY A 176 -19.97 5.46 10.45
C GLY A 176 -19.21 5.51 9.14
N VAL A 177 -18.31 6.49 8.98
CA VAL A 177 -17.51 6.70 7.78
C VAL A 177 -16.05 6.48 8.11
N ALA A 178 -15.36 5.69 7.30
CA ALA A 178 -13.93 5.43 7.46
C ALA A 178 -13.24 5.24 6.11
N ASP A 179 -11.93 5.35 6.12
CA ASP A 179 -11.09 4.94 4.99
C ASP A 179 -11.02 3.40 4.98
N ALA A 180 -11.60 2.80 3.94
CA ALA A 180 -11.75 1.35 3.87
C ALA A 180 -10.41 0.64 3.68
N VAL A 181 -10.20 -0.43 4.43
CA VAL A 181 -9.09 -1.38 4.20
C VAL A 181 -9.28 -2.02 2.82
N LYS A 182 -8.19 -2.12 2.03
CA LYS A 182 -8.26 -2.83 0.74
C LYS A 182 -8.45 -4.33 0.99
N ASP A 183 -9.33 -4.98 0.24
CA ASP A 183 -9.63 -6.42 0.35
C ASP A 183 -8.37 -7.31 0.28
N SER A 184 -7.34 -6.82 -0.42
CA SER A 184 -6.08 -7.53 -0.59
C SER A 184 -5.09 -7.36 0.57
N SER A 185 -5.30 -6.39 1.48
CA SER A 185 -4.29 -5.97 2.47
C SER A 185 -3.98 -7.05 3.50
N ALA A 186 -4.99 -7.72 4.05
CA ALA A 186 -4.77 -8.80 5.03
C ALA A 186 -3.96 -9.96 4.42
N ALA A 187 -4.30 -10.37 3.18
CA ALA A 187 -3.56 -11.41 2.47
C ALA A 187 -2.13 -10.99 2.13
N ALA A 188 -1.93 -9.71 1.76
CA ALA A 188 -0.60 -9.16 1.49
C ALA A 188 0.28 -9.13 2.74
N VAL A 189 -0.26 -8.70 3.89
CA VAL A 189 0.44 -8.71 5.18
C VAL A 189 0.85 -10.13 5.59
N ALA A 190 -0.06 -11.10 5.42
CA ALA A 190 0.25 -12.50 5.70
C ALA A 190 1.39 -13.03 4.80
N GLU A 191 1.40 -12.67 3.52
CA GLU A 191 2.46 -13.02 2.58
C GLU A 191 3.80 -12.40 2.97
N LEU A 192 3.82 -11.10 3.34
CA LEU A 192 5.03 -10.42 3.80
C LEU A 192 5.64 -11.10 5.03
N ARG A 193 4.79 -11.52 5.99
CA ARG A 193 5.24 -12.33 7.14
C ARG A 193 5.81 -13.68 6.71
N ALA A 194 5.18 -14.37 5.77
CA ALA A 194 5.67 -15.65 5.23
C ALA A 194 7.03 -15.50 4.52
N LEU A 195 7.35 -14.31 3.99
CA LEU A 195 8.64 -13.95 3.41
C LEU A 195 9.72 -13.60 4.47
N GLY A 196 9.36 -13.66 5.76
CA GLY A 196 10.26 -13.37 6.89
C GLY A 196 10.39 -11.87 7.22
N LEU A 197 9.42 -11.05 6.84
CA LEU A 197 9.37 -9.64 7.15
C LEU A 197 8.47 -9.37 8.36
N GLU A 198 8.84 -8.39 9.18
CA GLU A 198 7.99 -7.87 10.25
C GLU A 198 7.21 -6.64 9.74
N PRO A 199 5.88 -6.74 9.53
CA PRO A 199 5.08 -5.60 9.12
C PRO A 199 4.77 -4.71 10.31
N ILE A 200 4.93 -3.39 10.11
CA ILE A 200 4.65 -2.32 11.07
C ILE A 200 3.70 -1.32 10.41
N LEU A 201 2.61 -0.97 11.08
CA LEU A 201 1.70 0.08 10.61
C LEU A 201 2.17 1.45 11.12
N LEU A 202 2.25 2.42 10.21
CA LEU A 202 2.63 3.79 10.50
C LEU A 202 1.54 4.74 10.03
N THR A 203 1.01 5.59 10.92
CA THR A 203 -0.08 6.51 10.58
C THR A 203 -0.13 7.74 11.48
N GLY A 204 -0.68 8.84 10.93
CA GLY A 204 -1.02 10.04 11.70
C GLY A 204 -2.37 9.96 12.43
N ASP A 205 -3.15 8.90 12.21
CA ASP A 205 -4.44 8.72 12.88
C ASP A 205 -4.28 8.46 14.37
N ASN A 206 -5.38 8.66 15.11
CA ASN A 206 -5.40 8.31 16.50
C ASN A 206 -5.18 6.81 16.74
N ARG A 207 -4.74 6.46 17.93
CA ARG A 207 -4.37 5.10 18.28
C ARG A 207 -5.49 4.08 18.07
N ALA A 208 -6.74 4.44 18.43
CA ALA A 208 -7.88 3.51 18.32
C ALA A 208 -8.16 3.12 16.86
N VAL A 209 -8.15 4.10 15.94
CA VAL A 209 -8.29 3.87 14.49
C VAL A 209 -7.15 3.00 13.96
N ALA A 210 -5.91 3.33 14.33
CA ALA A 210 -4.73 2.62 13.87
C ALA A 210 -4.72 1.15 14.33
N GLU A 211 -5.07 0.89 15.60
CA GLU A 211 -5.15 -0.46 16.17
C GLU A 211 -6.31 -1.28 15.57
N ALA A 212 -7.44 -0.63 15.23
CA ALA A 212 -8.55 -1.30 14.55
C ALA A 212 -8.12 -1.81 13.16
N VAL A 213 -7.51 -0.95 12.34
CA VAL A 213 -6.99 -1.32 11.01
C VAL A 213 -5.89 -2.38 11.14
N ALA A 214 -4.95 -2.22 12.07
CA ALA A 214 -3.86 -3.18 12.28
C ALA A 214 -4.39 -4.57 12.64
N ARG A 215 -5.40 -4.65 13.51
CA ARG A 215 -6.05 -5.91 13.89
C ARG A 215 -6.76 -6.56 12.70
N GLU A 216 -7.43 -5.78 11.87
CA GLU A 216 -8.13 -6.27 10.68
C GLU A 216 -7.17 -6.90 9.67
N VAL A 217 -5.99 -6.28 9.46
CA VAL A 217 -4.99 -6.79 8.50
C VAL A 217 -3.95 -7.73 9.13
N GLY A 218 -3.98 -7.94 10.44
CA GLY A 218 -3.07 -8.82 11.14
C GLY A 218 -1.68 -8.23 11.40
N ILE A 219 -1.57 -6.93 11.68
CA ILE A 219 -0.32 -6.25 12.07
C ILE A 219 -0.31 -6.07 13.59
N ASP A 220 0.80 -6.47 14.25
CA ASP A 220 0.91 -6.40 15.72
C ASP A 220 1.54 -5.09 16.19
N THR A 221 2.46 -4.52 15.39
CA THR A 221 3.21 -3.32 15.77
C THR A 221 2.62 -2.09 15.07
N VAL A 222 2.22 -1.09 15.87
CA VAL A 222 1.56 0.14 15.39
C VAL A 222 2.27 1.37 15.92
N HIS A 223 2.62 2.29 15.03
CA HIS A 223 3.01 3.66 15.33
C HIS A 223 1.90 4.61 14.90
N ALA A 224 1.08 5.02 15.83
CA ALA A 224 -0.04 5.94 15.64
C ALA A 224 0.34 7.37 16.06
N GLU A 225 -0.48 8.36 15.63
CA GLU A 225 -0.33 9.78 15.99
C GLU A 225 1.02 10.38 15.56
N VAL A 226 1.60 9.83 14.49
CA VAL A 226 2.90 10.26 13.96
C VAL A 226 2.69 11.39 12.96
N LEU A 227 3.28 12.56 13.22
CA LEU A 227 3.23 13.67 12.27
C LEU A 227 4.01 13.33 10.99
N PRO A 228 3.66 13.92 9.84
CA PRO A 228 4.35 13.66 8.58
C PRO A 228 5.87 13.81 8.66
N GLU A 229 6.36 14.85 9.36
CA GLU A 229 7.77 15.13 9.60
C GLU A 229 8.45 14.08 10.49
N ASP A 230 7.71 13.47 11.42
CA ASP A 230 8.24 12.48 12.37
C ASP A 230 8.29 11.05 11.78
N LYS A 231 7.66 10.78 10.63
CA LYS A 231 7.73 9.48 9.95
C LYS A 231 9.17 9.08 9.65
N VAL A 232 10.00 10.04 9.29
CA VAL A 232 11.44 9.84 9.04
C VAL A 232 12.15 9.35 10.30
N ASP A 233 11.80 9.88 11.47
CA ASP A 233 12.45 9.52 12.72
C ASP A 233 12.06 8.11 13.18
N VAL A 234 10.85 7.66 12.87
CA VAL A 234 10.46 6.24 13.09
C VAL A 234 11.35 5.32 12.27
N VAL A 235 11.54 5.61 10.96
CA VAL A 235 12.40 4.81 10.09
C VAL A 235 13.84 4.80 10.60
N LYS A 236 14.41 5.97 10.93
CA LYS A 236 15.79 6.08 11.47
C LYS A 236 15.97 5.32 12.78
N ARG A 237 14.99 5.36 13.68
CA ARG A 237 15.03 4.63 14.94
C ARG A 237 15.09 3.12 14.72
N LEU A 238 14.24 2.58 13.84
CA LEU A 238 14.27 1.16 13.48
C LEU A 238 15.61 0.77 12.86
N GLN A 239 16.18 1.62 11.99
CA GLN A 239 17.51 1.39 11.42
C GLN A 239 18.61 1.42 12.48
N ALA A 240 18.52 2.33 13.47
CA ALA A 240 19.48 2.40 14.59
C ALA A 240 19.41 1.16 15.50
N GLU A 241 18.27 0.47 15.55
CA GLU A 241 18.09 -0.83 16.20
C GLU A 241 18.73 -2.00 15.41
N GLY A 242 19.34 -1.71 14.26
CA GLY A 242 19.99 -2.70 13.39
C GLY A 242 19.06 -3.35 12.36
N ARG A 243 17.85 -2.86 12.20
CA ARG A 243 16.87 -3.38 11.22
C ARG A 243 17.17 -2.85 9.81
N VAL A 244 16.90 -3.67 8.81
CA VAL A 244 16.93 -3.26 7.40
C VAL A 244 15.50 -2.98 6.97
N VAL A 245 15.14 -1.69 6.96
CA VAL A 245 13.78 -1.21 6.85
C VAL A 245 13.38 -0.96 5.40
N ALA A 246 12.28 -1.59 4.96
CA ALA A 246 11.51 -1.15 3.80
C ALA A 246 10.38 -0.21 4.24
N MET A 247 10.10 0.84 3.47
CA MET A 247 8.95 1.73 3.67
C MET A 247 8.04 1.69 2.44
N VAL A 248 6.75 1.51 2.66
CA VAL A 248 5.71 1.57 1.61
C VAL A 248 4.78 2.73 1.90
N GLY A 249 4.58 3.61 0.92
CA GLY A 249 3.71 4.78 1.04
C GLY A 249 3.23 5.30 -0.32
N ASP A 250 2.29 6.23 -0.32
CA ASP A 250 1.70 6.81 -1.52
C ASP A 250 1.72 8.35 -1.55
N GLY A 251 1.89 9.01 -0.42
CA GLY A 251 1.72 10.44 -0.26
C GLY A 251 3.00 11.26 -0.33
N VAL A 252 2.82 12.58 -0.53
CA VAL A 252 3.90 13.58 -0.38
C VAL A 252 4.52 13.49 1.02
N ASN A 253 3.69 13.22 2.02
CA ASN A 253 4.09 13.09 3.42
C ASN A 253 5.03 11.92 3.69
N ASP A 254 5.09 10.95 2.78
CA ASP A 254 5.93 9.76 2.89
C ASP A 254 7.26 9.88 2.14
N ALA A 255 7.39 10.84 1.22
CA ALA A 255 8.55 10.96 0.34
C ALA A 255 9.88 10.98 1.12
N ALA A 256 9.96 11.75 2.20
CA ALA A 256 11.16 11.82 3.03
C ALA A 256 11.44 10.49 3.77
N ALA A 257 10.41 9.77 4.24
CA ALA A 257 10.54 8.47 4.89
C ALA A 257 10.91 7.37 3.87
N LEU A 258 10.33 7.41 2.65
CA LEU A 258 10.68 6.53 1.54
C LEU A 258 12.16 6.66 1.16
N ALA A 259 12.65 7.91 1.00
CA ALA A 259 14.05 8.19 0.69
C ALA A 259 15.02 7.82 1.83
N THR A 260 14.55 7.83 3.09
CA THR A 260 15.37 7.52 4.27
C THR A 260 15.43 6.00 4.52
N ALA A 261 14.41 5.26 4.14
CA ALA A 261 14.36 3.82 4.31
C ALA A 261 15.52 3.13 3.56
N SER A 262 15.90 1.93 4.00
CA SER A 262 16.86 1.10 3.27
C SER A 262 16.30 0.70 1.89
N LEU A 263 14.98 0.60 1.78
CA LEU A 263 14.25 0.33 0.54
C LEU A 263 12.93 1.10 0.54
N GLY A 264 12.78 2.08 -0.35
CA GLY A 264 11.54 2.83 -0.55
C GLY A 264 10.66 2.18 -1.63
N LEU A 265 9.39 1.93 -1.33
CA LEU A 265 8.40 1.42 -2.27
C LEU A 265 7.23 2.42 -2.36
N ALA A 266 7.01 3.02 -3.53
CA ALA A 266 5.87 3.89 -3.76
C ALA A 266 4.71 3.14 -4.42
N MET A 267 3.49 3.42 -3.98
CA MET A 267 2.29 3.02 -4.71
C MET A 267 2.16 3.84 -5.99
N GLY A 268 1.91 3.20 -7.12
CA GLY A 268 1.78 3.88 -8.42
C GLY A 268 0.53 4.76 -8.54
N THR A 269 -0.40 4.64 -7.59
CA THR A 269 -1.54 5.54 -7.40
C THR A 269 -1.19 6.77 -6.56
N GLY A 270 0.03 6.80 -6.02
CA GLY A 270 0.52 7.87 -5.17
C GLY A 270 0.99 9.09 -5.95
N THR A 271 1.59 10.03 -5.23
CA THR A 271 2.10 11.28 -5.80
C THR A 271 3.43 11.10 -6.54
N ASP A 272 3.70 11.96 -7.51
CA ASP A 272 4.99 11.96 -8.24
C ASP A 272 6.19 12.09 -7.28
N ALA A 273 6.05 12.87 -6.21
CA ALA A 273 7.10 13.02 -5.20
C ALA A 273 7.43 11.70 -4.48
N ALA A 274 6.41 10.91 -4.13
CA ALA A 274 6.61 9.59 -3.52
C ALA A 274 7.26 8.61 -4.52
N ILE A 275 6.80 8.61 -5.78
CA ILE A 275 7.35 7.79 -6.85
C ILE A 275 8.82 8.15 -7.11
N GLU A 276 9.16 9.44 -7.15
CA GLU A 276 10.54 9.89 -7.37
C GLU A 276 11.46 9.54 -6.19
N ALA A 277 10.96 9.61 -4.97
CA ALA A 277 11.72 9.29 -3.75
C ALA A 277 11.93 7.78 -3.53
N SER A 278 11.18 6.91 -4.21
CA SER A 278 11.23 5.46 -4.00
C SER A 278 12.27 4.75 -4.85
N ASP A 279 12.70 3.56 -4.44
CA ASP A 279 13.55 2.63 -5.20
C ASP A 279 12.73 1.70 -6.10
N LEU A 280 11.51 1.39 -5.67
CA LEU A 280 10.55 0.54 -6.36
C LEU A 280 9.21 1.27 -6.51
N THR A 281 8.56 1.15 -7.66
CA THR A 281 7.20 1.64 -7.86
C THR A 281 6.25 0.49 -8.17
N LEU A 282 5.16 0.40 -7.39
CA LEU A 282 4.11 -0.61 -7.50
C LEU A 282 2.94 -0.02 -8.31
N VAL A 283 3.01 -0.13 -9.63
CA VAL A 283 2.13 0.58 -10.59
C VAL A 283 0.63 0.36 -10.33
N ARG A 284 0.26 -0.83 -9.87
CA ARG A 284 -1.16 -1.17 -9.64
C ARG A 284 -1.73 -0.68 -8.32
N GLY A 285 -0.92 -0.10 -7.43
CA GLY A 285 -1.37 0.37 -6.12
C GLY A 285 -1.93 -0.73 -5.20
N ASP A 286 -1.56 -1.98 -5.42
CA ASP A 286 -1.96 -3.14 -4.63
C ASP A 286 -0.79 -3.62 -3.77
N LEU A 287 -1.01 -3.75 -2.47
CA LEU A 287 0.00 -4.18 -1.51
C LEU A 287 0.52 -5.62 -1.77
N LYS A 288 -0.27 -6.49 -2.40
CA LYS A 288 0.18 -7.83 -2.84
C LYS A 288 1.40 -7.77 -3.75
N VAL A 289 1.46 -6.76 -4.62
CA VAL A 289 2.59 -6.58 -5.55
C VAL A 289 3.91 -6.34 -4.79
N THR A 290 3.86 -5.89 -3.53
CA THR A 290 5.05 -5.78 -2.66
C THR A 290 5.71 -7.13 -2.41
N GLY A 291 4.92 -8.16 -2.09
CA GLY A 291 5.40 -9.53 -1.95
C GLY A 291 6.06 -10.05 -3.23
N ASP A 292 5.40 -9.83 -4.38
CA ASP A 292 5.92 -10.19 -5.70
C ASP A 292 7.24 -9.47 -5.99
N ALA A 293 7.35 -8.17 -5.69
CA ALA A 293 8.55 -7.37 -5.89
C ALA A 293 9.75 -7.94 -5.09
N ILE A 294 9.50 -8.30 -3.82
CA ILE A 294 10.51 -8.90 -2.95
C ILE A 294 10.94 -10.28 -3.47
N ARG A 295 9.99 -11.13 -3.83
CA ARG A 295 10.28 -12.48 -4.38
C ARG A 295 11.06 -12.40 -5.69
N LEU A 296 10.62 -11.54 -6.62
CA LEU A 296 11.27 -11.34 -7.91
C LEU A 296 12.70 -10.82 -7.74
N SER A 297 12.90 -9.83 -6.88
CA SER A 297 14.23 -9.26 -6.59
C SER A 297 15.16 -10.31 -6.00
N ARG A 298 14.70 -11.08 -5.00
CA ARG A 298 15.45 -12.19 -4.40
C ARG A 298 15.80 -13.27 -5.45
N ARG A 299 14.86 -13.61 -6.32
CA ARG A 299 15.04 -14.60 -7.39
C ARG A 299 16.03 -14.11 -8.44
N THR A 300 15.93 -12.85 -8.86
CA THR A 300 16.85 -12.23 -9.83
C THR A 300 18.27 -12.23 -9.28
N LEU A 301 18.46 -11.80 -8.03
CA LEU A 301 19.79 -11.82 -7.39
C LEU A 301 20.35 -13.24 -7.24
N ALA A 302 19.52 -14.22 -6.89
CA ALA A 302 19.93 -15.63 -6.83
C ALA A 302 20.39 -16.14 -8.20
N THR A 303 19.68 -15.75 -9.27
CA THR A 303 20.07 -16.09 -10.65
C THR A 303 21.39 -15.45 -11.03
N ILE A 304 21.62 -14.16 -10.70
CA ILE A 304 22.90 -13.48 -10.92
C ILE A 304 24.03 -14.23 -10.22
N ARG A 305 23.87 -14.56 -8.94
CA ARG A 305 24.89 -15.31 -8.16
C ARG A 305 25.17 -16.70 -8.74
N GLY A 306 24.13 -17.41 -9.16
CA GLY A 306 24.27 -18.70 -9.84
C GLY A 306 25.05 -18.57 -11.14
N ASN A 307 24.75 -17.56 -11.97
CA ASN A 307 25.45 -17.28 -13.20
C ASN A 307 26.94 -16.95 -12.96
N LEU A 308 27.22 -16.11 -11.95
CA LEU A 308 28.60 -15.77 -11.55
C LEU A 308 29.36 -17.00 -11.06
N PHE A 309 28.73 -17.83 -10.21
CA PHE A 309 29.35 -19.07 -9.73
C PHE A 309 29.75 -19.98 -10.89
N TRP A 310 28.88 -20.20 -11.85
CA TRP A 310 29.19 -21.02 -13.04
C TRP A 310 30.23 -20.38 -13.93
N ALA A 311 30.13 -19.05 -14.17
CA ALA A 311 31.09 -18.32 -15.00
C ALA A 311 32.52 -18.33 -14.39
N PHE A 312 32.66 -18.34 -13.07
CA PHE A 312 33.93 -18.50 -12.39
C PHE A 312 34.36 -19.96 -12.31
N GLY A 313 33.43 -20.85 -11.94
CA GLY A 313 33.72 -22.23 -11.64
C GLY A 313 34.38 -22.98 -12.78
N TYR A 314 33.87 -22.82 -14.01
CA TYR A 314 34.48 -23.51 -15.15
C TYR A 314 35.87 -22.94 -15.49
N ASN A 315 36.10 -21.63 -15.35
CA ASN A 315 37.39 -21.02 -15.56
C ASN A 315 38.42 -21.55 -14.55
N VAL A 316 38.09 -21.59 -13.27
CA VAL A 316 38.96 -22.11 -12.22
C VAL A 316 39.27 -23.60 -12.45
N ALA A 317 38.25 -24.40 -12.80
CA ALA A 317 38.44 -25.83 -13.09
C ALA A 317 39.32 -26.11 -14.35
N ALA A 318 39.26 -25.22 -15.33
CA ALA A 318 40.00 -25.40 -16.56
C ALA A 318 41.46 -24.86 -16.52
N LEU A 319 41.81 -23.99 -15.57
CA LEU A 319 43.16 -23.47 -15.41
C LEU A 319 44.23 -24.57 -15.20
N PRO A 320 44.05 -25.55 -14.29
CA PRO A 320 45.00 -26.66 -14.14
C PRO A 320 45.18 -27.50 -15.40
N LEU A 321 44.09 -27.76 -16.12
CA LEU A 321 44.09 -28.50 -17.41
C LEU A 321 44.85 -27.72 -18.51
N ALA A 322 44.67 -26.41 -18.52
CA ALA A 322 45.38 -25.53 -19.44
C ALA A 322 46.89 -25.46 -19.10
N ALA A 323 47.25 -25.40 -17.82
CA ALA A 323 48.62 -25.35 -17.33
C ALA A 323 49.38 -26.65 -17.61
N SER A 324 48.71 -27.80 -17.52
CA SER A 324 49.28 -29.12 -17.86
C SER A 324 49.37 -29.43 -19.34
N GLY A 325 48.93 -28.51 -20.22
CA GLY A 325 48.93 -28.72 -21.67
C GLY A 325 47.86 -29.67 -22.21
N LEU A 326 46.95 -30.14 -21.33
CA LEU A 326 45.89 -31.08 -21.71
C LEU A 326 44.66 -30.41 -22.36
N LEU A 327 44.57 -29.07 -22.32
CA LEU A 327 43.43 -28.34 -22.86
C LEU A 327 43.62 -27.96 -24.33
N ASN A 328 42.84 -28.59 -25.21
CA ASN A 328 42.77 -28.23 -26.63
C ASN A 328 41.99 -26.89 -26.80
N PRO A 329 42.46 -25.93 -27.62
CA PRO A 329 41.77 -24.68 -27.91
C PRO A 329 40.32 -24.82 -28.36
N MET A 330 40.00 -25.86 -29.15
CA MET A 330 38.59 -26.13 -29.54
C MET A 330 37.71 -26.51 -28.35
N ILE A 331 38.22 -27.32 -27.43
CA ILE A 331 37.48 -27.70 -26.21
C ILE A 331 37.29 -26.48 -25.32
N ALA A 332 38.31 -25.61 -25.20
CA ALA A 332 38.21 -24.36 -24.46
C ALA A 332 37.14 -23.44 -25.06
N GLY A 333 37.12 -23.26 -26.36
CA GLY A 333 36.11 -22.47 -27.09
C GLY A 333 34.69 -23.01 -26.92
N ALA A 334 34.52 -24.35 -27.01
CA ALA A 334 33.25 -25.02 -26.80
C ALA A 334 32.74 -24.83 -25.35
N ALA A 335 33.61 -24.95 -24.33
CA ALA A 335 33.28 -24.73 -22.93
C ALA A 335 32.86 -23.29 -22.67
N MET A 336 33.50 -22.30 -23.25
CA MET A 336 33.14 -20.87 -23.18
C MET A 336 31.78 -20.61 -23.81
N ALA A 337 31.53 -21.16 -25.03
CA ALA A 337 30.22 -21.04 -25.71
C ALA A 337 29.09 -21.65 -24.85
N PHE A 338 29.32 -22.85 -24.32
CA PHE A 338 28.36 -23.54 -23.46
C PHE A 338 28.08 -22.74 -22.20
N SER A 339 29.11 -22.17 -21.53
CA SER A 339 28.91 -21.31 -20.34
C SER A 339 28.09 -20.08 -20.66
N SER A 340 28.33 -19.42 -21.80
CA SER A 340 27.55 -18.26 -22.22
C SER A 340 26.07 -18.63 -22.48
N VAL A 341 25.82 -19.74 -23.19
CA VAL A 341 24.46 -20.25 -23.42
C VAL A 341 23.78 -20.59 -22.10
N PHE A 342 24.48 -21.22 -21.14
CA PHE A 342 23.96 -21.53 -19.83
C PHE A 342 23.52 -20.27 -19.09
N VAL A 343 24.36 -19.23 -19.01
CA VAL A 343 24.06 -17.96 -18.34
C VAL A 343 22.81 -17.30 -18.92
N VAL A 344 22.71 -17.24 -20.28
CA VAL A 344 21.54 -16.67 -20.95
C VAL A 344 20.28 -17.49 -20.66
N THR A 345 20.35 -18.81 -20.83
CA THR A 345 19.20 -19.70 -20.62
C THR A 345 18.73 -19.68 -19.18
N ASN A 346 19.65 -19.68 -18.19
CA ASN A 346 19.32 -19.57 -16.78
C ASN A 346 18.66 -18.23 -16.46
N SER A 347 19.13 -17.13 -17.05
CA SER A 347 18.50 -15.80 -16.90
C SER A 347 17.10 -15.76 -17.50
N LEU A 348 16.88 -16.38 -18.66
CA LEU A 348 15.56 -16.43 -19.31
C LEU A 348 14.49 -17.16 -18.48
N ARG A 349 14.87 -18.02 -17.54
CA ARG A 349 13.93 -18.66 -16.60
C ARG A 349 13.18 -17.65 -15.72
N LEU A 350 13.73 -16.45 -15.53
CA LEU A 350 13.04 -15.36 -14.80
C LEU A 350 11.76 -14.90 -15.52
N ARG A 351 11.61 -15.12 -16.85
CA ARG A 351 10.37 -14.82 -17.58
C ARG A 351 9.16 -15.61 -17.05
N ALA A 352 9.41 -16.82 -16.55
CA ALA A 352 8.38 -17.71 -16.02
C ALA A 352 8.05 -17.46 -14.52
N PHE A 353 8.57 -16.36 -13.95
CA PHE A 353 8.20 -15.98 -12.58
C PHE A 353 6.71 -15.58 -12.53
N THR A 354 6.00 -16.13 -11.53
CA THR A 354 4.57 -15.90 -11.27
C THR A 354 4.40 -15.42 -9.84
#